data_387c0ebb929af8742126b85ab5009e8d
#
_entry.id   387c0ebb929af8742126b85ab5009e8d
#
_cell.length_a   1.000
_cell.length_b   1.000
_cell.length_c   1.000
_cell.angle_alpha   90.00
_cell.angle_beta   90.00
_cell.angle_gamma   90.00
#
_symmetry.space_group_name_H-M   'P 1'
#
loop_
_entity.id
_entity.type
_entity.pdbx_description
1 polymer ?
#
loop_
_entity_poly.entity_id
_entity_poly.type
_entity_poly.pdbx_seq_one_letter_code
_entity_poly.pdbx_strand_id
1 'polypeptide(L)'
;VDLVITGTDRTTRRGDVCNKIGTYLKALAAADNGVPFYVALPSPTIDWTVSDGVAEIPIEERAAREVTHIQGKTEAGAIDNLQVSPDGTRGGNPAFDVTPNRLVAGLITERGTCPASEEGLAEMFPDLAGTRGAA
;
A
#
# COMPACT_ATOMS: atom_id res chain seq x y z
N VAL A 1 -2.32 -13.92 15.95
CA VAL A 1 -2.93 -13.35 14.73
C VAL A 1 -2.96 -14.46 13.69
N ASP A 2 -4.14 -14.74 13.13
CA ASP A 2 -4.34 -15.89 12.22
C ASP A 2 -4.29 -15.46 10.76
N LEU A 3 -4.57 -14.19 10.49
CA LEU A 3 -4.43 -13.58 9.18
C LEU A 3 -4.33 -12.05 9.27
N VAL A 4 -3.75 -11.42 8.24
CA VAL A 4 -3.72 -9.95 8.06
C VAL A 4 -4.49 -9.59 6.82
N ILE A 5 -5.34 -8.56 6.90
CA ILE A 5 -6.03 -7.97 5.74
C ILE A 5 -5.74 -6.48 5.71
N THR A 6 -5.35 -5.96 4.54
CA THR A 6 -5.24 -4.52 4.28
C THR A 6 -6.05 -4.13 3.04
N GLY A 7 -6.25 -2.82 2.84
CA GLY A 7 -6.67 -2.28 1.57
C GLY A 7 -5.50 -2.01 0.63
N THR A 8 -5.77 -1.34 -0.48
CA THR A 8 -4.77 -0.82 -1.42
C THR A 8 -5.25 0.48 -2.05
N ASP A 9 -4.32 1.39 -2.32
CA ASP A 9 -4.56 2.59 -3.15
C ASP A 9 -4.36 2.28 -4.64
N ARG A 10 -3.48 1.32 -4.96
CA ARG A 10 -3.24 0.84 -6.33
C ARG A 10 -2.66 -0.56 -6.29
N THR A 11 -3.14 -1.44 -7.16
CA THR A 11 -2.58 -2.78 -7.35
C THR A 11 -2.14 -2.92 -8.81
N THR A 12 -0.93 -3.42 -9.06
CA THR A 12 -0.44 -3.65 -10.42
C THR A 12 -1.09 -4.88 -11.05
N ARG A 13 -1.01 -5.00 -12.38
CA ARG A 13 -1.49 -6.19 -13.09
C ARG A 13 -0.80 -7.49 -12.64
N ARG A 14 0.39 -7.41 -12.01
CA ARG A 14 1.11 -8.57 -11.45
C ARG A 14 0.83 -8.81 -9.97
N GLY A 15 -0.01 -7.98 -9.35
CA GLY A 15 -0.41 -8.14 -7.96
C GLY A 15 0.47 -7.45 -6.93
N ASP A 16 1.43 -6.58 -7.34
CA ASP A 16 2.10 -5.69 -6.38
C ASP A 16 1.12 -4.66 -5.84
N VAL A 17 1.23 -4.34 -4.56
CA VAL A 17 0.27 -3.51 -3.83
C VAL A 17 0.92 -2.23 -3.35
N CYS A 18 0.46 -1.08 -3.84
CA CYS A 18 0.79 0.24 -3.31
C CYS A 18 -0.28 0.65 -2.32
N ASN A 19 0.11 0.92 -1.09
CA ASN A 19 -0.80 1.33 -0.02
C ASN A 19 -0.09 2.25 0.97
N LYS A 20 -0.84 2.79 1.93
CA LYS A 20 -0.30 3.66 2.98
C LYS A 20 0.98 3.08 3.57
N ILE A 21 1.99 3.94 3.75
CA ILE A 21 3.30 3.56 4.29
C ILE A 21 3.18 2.72 5.57
N GLY A 22 4.00 1.69 5.68
CA GLY A 22 3.96 0.68 6.73
C GLY A 22 3.19 -0.60 6.33
N THR A 23 2.59 -0.63 5.15
CA THR A 23 1.94 -1.84 4.62
C THR A 23 2.97 -2.91 4.28
N TYR A 24 4.05 -2.55 3.62
CA TYR A 24 5.17 -3.46 3.31
C TYR A 24 5.80 -4.05 4.58
N LEU A 25 6.02 -3.22 5.62
CA LEU A 25 6.53 -3.70 6.90
C LEU A 25 5.61 -4.74 7.54
N LYS A 26 4.29 -4.55 7.48
CA LYS A 26 3.30 -5.51 7.99
C LYS A 26 3.31 -6.82 7.20
N ALA A 27 3.45 -6.73 5.86
CA ALA A 27 3.54 -7.91 5.01
C ALA A 27 4.81 -8.73 5.30
N LEU A 28 5.96 -8.07 5.52
CA LEU A 28 7.20 -8.72 5.94
C LEU A 28 7.06 -9.42 7.29
N ALA A 29 6.48 -8.73 8.28
CA ALA A 29 6.25 -9.31 9.61
C ALA A 29 5.29 -10.50 9.55
N ALA A 30 4.24 -10.42 8.73
CA ALA A 30 3.32 -11.52 8.52
C ALA A 30 4.03 -12.73 7.89
N ALA A 31 4.83 -12.52 6.84
CA ALA A 31 5.58 -13.59 6.18
C ALA A 31 6.58 -14.26 7.11
N ASP A 32 7.32 -13.49 7.92
CA ASP A 32 8.29 -13.99 8.89
C ASP A 32 7.65 -14.87 9.97
N ASN A 33 6.39 -14.59 10.32
CA ASN A 33 5.63 -15.32 11.32
C ASN A 33 4.69 -16.40 10.72
N GLY A 34 4.75 -16.66 9.42
CA GLY A 34 3.89 -17.65 8.75
C GLY A 34 2.40 -17.27 8.75
N VAL A 35 2.08 -15.98 8.87
CA VAL A 35 0.73 -15.45 8.86
C VAL A 35 0.36 -15.01 7.45
N PRO A 36 -0.76 -15.49 6.85
CA PRO A 36 -1.16 -15.09 5.52
C PRO A 36 -1.58 -13.61 5.47
N PHE A 37 -1.07 -12.89 4.46
CA PHE A 37 -1.35 -11.48 4.22
C PHE A 37 -2.23 -11.32 2.98
N TYR A 38 -3.46 -10.85 3.16
CA TYR A 38 -4.43 -10.60 2.09
C TYR A 38 -4.62 -9.11 1.84
N VAL A 39 -4.98 -8.78 0.61
CA VAL A 39 -5.32 -7.40 0.23
C VAL A 39 -6.71 -7.37 -0.36
N ALA A 40 -7.58 -6.53 0.22
CA ALA A 40 -8.96 -6.33 -0.24
C ALA A 40 -9.04 -5.06 -1.10
N LEU A 41 -9.62 -5.20 -2.30
CA LEU A 41 -9.68 -4.12 -3.28
C LEU A 41 -10.89 -4.25 -4.22
N PRO A 42 -11.48 -3.13 -4.66
CA PRO A 42 -12.39 -3.13 -5.80
C PRO A 42 -11.59 -3.11 -7.11
N SER A 43 -12.11 -3.72 -8.16
CA SER A 43 -11.43 -3.82 -9.47
C SER A 43 -10.92 -2.50 -10.07
N PRO A 44 -11.55 -1.32 -9.84
CA PRO A 44 -11.01 -0.06 -10.36
C PRO A 44 -9.65 0.37 -9.79
N THR A 45 -9.20 -0.23 -8.67
CA THR A 45 -7.86 0.04 -8.13
C THR A 45 -6.76 -0.76 -8.79
N ILE A 46 -7.10 -1.70 -9.68
CA ILE A 46 -6.14 -2.47 -10.47
C ILE A 46 -5.66 -1.61 -11.65
N ASP A 47 -4.37 -1.29 -11.64
CA ASP A 47 -3.73 -0.59 -12.75
C ASP A 47 -3.11 -1.61 -13.72
N TRP A 48 -3.83 -1.87 -14.79
CA TRP A 48 -3.43 -2.82 -15.83
C TRP A 48 -2.24 -2.35 -16.69
N THR A 49 -1.86 -1.07 -16.59
CA THR A 49 -0.74 -0.48 -17.33
C THR A 49 0.60 -0.65 -16.63
N VAL A 50 0.57 -0.82 -15.29
CA VAL A 50 1.77 -0.99 -14.46
C VAL A 50 2.07 -2.47 -14.23
N SER A 51 3.32 -2.85 -14.45
CA SER A 51 3.81 -4.22 -14.30
C SER A 51 4.62 -4.42 -13.02
N ASP A 52 5.59 -3.54 -12.78
CA ASP A 52 6.47 -3.58 -11.61
C ASP A 52 6.15 -2.40 -10.68
N GLY A 53 5.45 -2.70 -9.57
CA GLY A 53 5.02 -1.66 -8.66
C GLY A 53 6.17 -0.92 -7.97
N VAL A 54 7.28 -1.61 -7.71
CA VAL A 54 8.46 -1.01 -7.06
C VAL A 54 9.19 -0.05 -7.98
N ALA A 55 9.29 -0.40 -9.26
CA ALA A 55 10.03 0.39 -10.24
C ALA A 55 9.20 1.51 -10.88
N GLU A 56 7.88 1.30 -11.05
CA GLU A 56 7.05 2.15 -11.90
C GLU A 56 6.10 3.08 -11.14
N ILE A 57 5.68 2.73 -9.89
CA ILE A 57 4.74 3.57 -9.14
C ILE A 57 5.49 4.76 -8.50
N PRO A 58 5.17 6.01 -8.88
CA PRO A 58 5.74 7.18 -8.21
C PRO A 58 5.15 7.31 -6.80
N ILE A 59 6.03 7.44 -5.79
CA ILE A 59 5.60 7.61 -4.40
C ILE A 59 5.53 9.10 -4.07
N GLU A 60 4.37 9.55 -3.61
CA GLU A 60 4.16 10.92 -3.12
C GLU A 60 5.01 11.17 -1.88
N GLU A 61 5.79 12.25 -1.90
CA GLU A 61 6.49 12.77 -0.72
C GLU A 61 5.65 13.90 -0.12
N ARG A 62 5.21 13.72 1.13
CA ARG A 62 4.38 14.68 1.86
C ARG A 62 5.25 15.65 2.67
N ALA A 63 4.63 16.69 3.24
CA ALA A 63 5.35 17.69 4.00
C ALA A 63 6.08 17.07 5.21
N ALA A 64 7.38 17.36 5.34
CA ALA A 64 8.21 16.91 6.46
C ALA A 64 7.63 17.30 7.83
N ARG A 65 6.88 18.42 7.88
CA ARG A 65 6.23 18.89 9.11
C ARG A 65 5.25 17.88 9.71
N GLU A 66 4.63 17.02 8.89
CA GLU A 66 3.69 15.99 9.37
C GLU A 66 4.37 14.92 10.24
N VAL A 67 5.68 14.71 10.08
CA VAL A 67 6.44 13.73 10.85
C VAL A 67 7.36 14.36 11.89
N THR A 68 7.67 15.65 11.76
CA THR A 68 8.50 16.39 12.73
C THR A 68 7.70 17.09 13.81
N HIS A 69 6.40 17.23 13.64
CA HIS A 69 5.51 17.89 14.58
C HIS A 69 4.27 17.01 14.83
N ILE A 70 3.74 17.12 16.04
CA ILE A 70 2.50 16.46 16.43
C ILE A 70 1.55 17.48 17.06
N GLN A 71 0.27 17.38 16.74
CA GLN A 71 -0.75 18.15 17.42
C GLN A 71 -1.05 17.51 18.78
N GLY A 72 -0.97 18.31 19.81
CA GLY A 72 -1.22 17.86 21.19
C GLY A 72 -1.94 18.90 22.02
N LYS A 73 -2.54 18.46 23.13
CA LYS A 73 -3.13 19.33 24.15
C LYS A 73 -2.06 19.67 25.18
N THR A 74 -1.80 20.96 25.38
CA THR A 74 -0.90 21.45 26.43
C THR A 74 -1.50 21.27 27.81
N GLU A 75 -0.68 21.38 28.89
CA GLU A 75 -1.16 21.35 30.27
C GLU A 75 -2.16 22.48 30.56
N ALA A 76 -2.04 23.61 29.89
CA ALA A 76 -2.96 24.73 29.98
C ALA A 76 -4.30 24.49 29.24
N GLY A 77 -4.45 23.34 28.59
CA GLY A 77 -5.68 22.95 27.88
C GLY A 77 -5.79 23.46 26.43
N ALA A 78 -4.80 24.22 25.92
CA ALA A 78 -4.77 24.66 24.54
C ALA A 78 -4.35 23.52 23.59
N ILE A 79 -4.82 23.56 22.36
CA ILE A 79 -4.33 22.69 21.29
C ILE A 79 -3.19 23.41 20.57
N ASP A 80 -2.03 22.77 20.47
CA ASP A 80 -0.85 23.34 19.81
C ASP A 80 -0.12 22.27 19.01
N ASN A 81 0.75 22.71 18.08
CA ASN A 81 1.64 21.82 17.30
C ASN A 81 3.02 21.82 17.94
N LEU A 82 3.40 20.67 18.46
CA LEU A 82 4.67 20.47 19.17
C LEU A 82 5.68 19.81 18.23
N GLN A 83 6.90 20.35 18.21
CA GLN A 83 8.01 19.69 17.51
C GLN A 83 8.48 18.48 18.35
N VAL A 84 8.61 17.33 17.69
CA VAL A 84 9.01 16.05 18.32
C VAL A 84 10.39 15.58 17.87
N SER A 85 11.04 16.34 17.02
CA SER A 85 12.38 16.09 16.49
C SER A 85 13.35 17.20 16.89
N PRO A 86 14.67 16.97 16.94
CA PRO A 86 15.66 18.03 17.13
C PRO A 86 15.58 19.09 16.03
N ASP A 87 16.01 20.32 16.34
CA ASP A 87 16.08 21.41 15.36
C ASP A 87 16.95 21.03 14.17
N GLY A 88 16.53 21.41 12.97
CA GLY A 88 17.21 21.10 11.72
C GLY A 88 17.06 19.66 11.22
N THR A 89 16.27 18.81 11.90
CA THR A 89 15.99 17.45 11.42
C THR A 89 15.29 17.49 10.07
N ARG A 90 15.83 16.77 9.08
CA ARG A 90 15.18 16.54 7.81
C ARG A 90 14.18 15.40 7.96
N GLY A 91 12.91 15.65 7.72
CA GLY A 91 11.87 14.62 7.72
C GLY A 91 11.67 14.05 6.31
N GLY A 92 11.82 12.73 6.14
CA GLY A 92 11.30 12.03 4.97
C GLY A 92 9.89 11.54 5.28
N ASN A 93 8.93 11.82 4.40
CA ASN A 93 7.52 11.49 4.64
C ASN A 93 6.86 10.91 3.38
N PRO A 94 7.32 9.73 2.89
CA PRO A 94 6.64 9.05 1.79
C PRO A 94 5.23 8.64 2.22
N ALA A 95 4.24 8.91 1.38
CA ALA A 95 2.83 8.63 1.70
C ALA A 95 2.51 7.14 1.62
N PHE A 96 3.19 6.40 0.74
CA PHE A 96 2.91 5.02 0.41
C PHE A 96 4.19 4.18 0.43
N ASP A 97 4.02 2.88 0.50
CA ASP A 97 5.04 1.90 0.15
C ASP A 97 4.48 0.85 -0.82
N VAL A 98 5.35 0.09 -1.45
CA VAL A 98 4.95 -0.98 -2.36
C VAL A 98 5.28 -2.34 -1.74
N THR A 99 4.26 -3.16 -1.59
CA THR A 99 4.37 -4.57 -1.17
C THR A 99 4.46 -5.45 -2.41
N PRO A 100 5.59 -6.14 -2.65
CA PRO A 100 5.70 -7.08 -3.75
C PRO A 100 4.69 -8.23 -3.63
N ASN A 101 4.15 -8.67 -4.75
CA ASN A 101 3.13 -9.71 -4.83
C ASN A 101 3.51 -11.02 -4.12
N ARG A 102 4.80 -11.37 -4.07
CA ARG A 102 5.32 -12.57 -3.36
C ARG A 102 4.99 -12.62 -1.87
N LEU A 103 4.66 -11.46 -1.26
CA LEU A 103 4.25 -11.35 0.14
C LEU A 103 2.73 -11.36 0.33
N VAL A 104 1.97 -11.39 -0.76
CA VAL A 104 0.51 -11.32 -0.75
C VAL A 104 -0.04 -12.74 -0.99
N ALA A 105 -0.69 -13.30 0.02
CA ALA A 105 -1.29 -14.62 -0.04
C ALA A 105 -2.50 -14.69 -0.99
N GLY A 106 -3.19 -13.56 -1.18
CA GLY A 106 -4.30 -13.45 -2.11
C GLY A 106 -4.92 -12.04 -2.14
N LEU A 107 -5.59 -11.75 -3.24
CA LEU A 107 -6.36 -10.54 -3.47
C LEU A 107 -7.85 -10.86 -3.30
N ILE A 108 -8.56 -10.06 -2.50
CA ILE A 108 -10.00 -10.19 -2.25
C ILE A 108 -10.70 -9.07 -3.01
N THR A 109 -11.56 -9.42 -3.95
CA THR A 109 -12.24 -8.48 -4.83
C THR A 109 -13.76 -8.69 -4.79
N GLU A 110 -14.52 -7.84 -5.46
CA GLU A 110 -15.96 -8.01 -5.63
C GLU A 110 -16.35 -9.25 -6.47
N ARG A 111 -15.38 -9.85 -7.18
CA ARG A 111 -15.58 -11.09 -7.96
C ARG A 111 -15.13 -12.35 -7.20
N GLY A 112 -14.55 -12.20 -6.03
CA GLY A 112 -14.01 -13.29 -5.22
C GLY A 112 -12.55 -13.11 -4.87
N THR A 113 -11.87 -14.21 -4.54
CA THR A 113 -10.47 -14.21 -4.16
C THR A 113 -9.61 -14.88 -5.22
N CYS A 114 -8.49 -14.27 -5.58
CA CYS A 114 -7.52 -14.82 -6.53
C CYS A 114 -6.08 -14.71 -5.99
N PRO A 115 -5.14 -15.48 -6.56
CA PRO A 115 -3.71 -15.27 -6.32
C PRO A 115 -3.27 -13.85 -6.72
N ALA A 116 -2.32 -13.29 -5.98
CA ALA A 116 -1.68 -12.01 -6.33
C ALA A 116 -0.64 -12.23 -7.44
N SER A 117 -1.13 -12.51 -8.64
CA SER A 117 -0.32 -12.77 -9.83
C SER A 117 -1.01 -12.27 -11.09
N GLU A 118 -0.25 -12.12 -12.17
CA GLU A 118 -0.79 -11.69 -13.47
C GLU A 118 -1.82 -12.69 -14.00
N GLU A 119 -1.57 -13.98 -13.84
CA GLU A 119 -2.46 -15.05 -14.25
C GLU A 119 -3.76 -15.04 -13.43
N GLY A 120 -3.64 -14.94 -12.10
CA GLY A 120 -4.80 -14.92 -11.20
C GLY A 120 -5.72 -13.73 -11.45
N LEU A 121 -5.14 -12.55 -11.69
CA LEU A 121 -5.90 -11.35 -12.02
C LEU A 121 -6.52 -11.43 -13.42
N ALA A 122 -5.77 -11.93 -14.43
CA ALA A 122 -6.29 -12.08 -15.79
C ALA A 122 -7.42 -13.11 -15.89
N GLU A 123 -7.35 -14.19 -15.12
CA GLU A 123 -8.41 -15.21 -15.04
C GLU A 123 -9.69 -14.64 -14.39
N MET A 124 -9.54 -13.85 -13.33
CA MET A 124 -10.67 -13.24 -12.62
C MET A 124 -11.30 -12.07 -13.38
N PHE A 125 -10.49 -11.31 -14.15
CA PHE A 125 -10.89 -10.12 -14.88
C PHE A 125 -10.54 -10.21 -16.39
N PRO A 126 -11.03 -11.22 -17.13
CA PRO A 126 -10.66 -11.41 -18.53
C PRO A 126 -11.16 -10.26 -19.43
N ASP A 127 -12.21 -9.57 -19.01
CA ASP A 127 -12.76 -8.38 -19.64
C ASP A 127 -11.89 -7.12 -19.49
N LEU A 128 -11.03 -7.07 -18.47
CA LEU A 128 -10.15 -5.93 -18.19
C LEU A 128 -8.69 -6.21 -18.56
N ALA A 129 -8.23 -7.44 -18.42
CA ALA A 129 -6.83 -7.83 -18.67
C ALA A 129 -6.38 -7.60 -20.12
N GLY A 130 -7.32 -7.56 -21.07
CA GLY A 130 -7.05 -7.28 -22.49
C GLY A 130 -6.91 -5.79 -22.85
N THR A 131 -7.28 -4.89 -21.96
CA THR A 131 -7.13 -3.45 -22.15
C THR A 131 -5.68 -3.01 -21.84
N ARG A 132 -4.71 -3.53 -22.64
CA ARG A 132 -3.38 -2.93 -22.72
C ARG A 132 -3.59 -1.51 -23.21
N GLY A 133 -3.16 -0.51 -22.42
CA GLY A 133 -3.32 0.88 -22.78
C GLY A 133 -3.01 1.11 -24.25
N ALA A 134 -4.03 1.52 -25.00
CA ALA A 134 -3.82 2.18 -26.27
C ALA A 134 -3.18 3.51 -25.92
N ALA A 135 -1.84 3.58 -26.05
CA ALA A 135 -1.07 4.80 -26.04
C ALA A 135 -1.32 5.55 -27.34
#